data_434ec3221d487e83bf35681d3e00622a
#
_entry.id   434ec3221d487e83bf35681d3e00622a
#
_cell.length_a   1.000
_cell.length_b   1.000
_cell.length_c   1.000
_cell.angle_alpha   90.00
_cell.angle_beta   90.00
_cell.angle_gamma   90.00
#
_symmetry.space_group_name_H-M   'P 1'
#
loop_
_entity.id
_entity.type
_entity.pdbx_description
1 polymer ?
#
loop_
_entity_poly.entity_id
_entity_poly.type
_entity_poly.pdbx_seq_one_letter_code
_entity_poly.pdbx_strand_id
1 'polypeptide(L)'
;MRILFILLLSISFKGYGQTFEFKANGNYNKNGIIRVDSLRPLNYEENYAIESSLEFAGFNVSHKNPDYVLIYTFQEYAVIKYFNGMIIDKNGDVIISFRQRKSEIKKKEKEKMFKKLAEELANFIK
;
A
#
# COMPACT_ATOMS: atom_id res chain seq x y z
N MET A 1 0.30 -35.79 6.26
CA MET A 1 1.17 -35.35 5.15
C MET A 1 0.45 -34.58 4.06
N ARG A 2 -0.66 -35.08 3.55
CA ARG A 2 -1.42 -34.37 2.49
C ARG A 2 -1.95 -33.01 2.94
N ILE A 3 -2.40 -32.90 4.18
CA ILE A 3 -2.92 -31.64 4.72
C ILE A 3 -1.82 -30.59 4.83
N LEU A 4 -0.61 -30.99 5.25
CA LEU A 4 0.54 -30.11 5.36
C LEU A 4 0.99 -29.61 3.99
N PHE A 5 0.98 -30.46 2.99
CA PHE A 5 1.34 -30.14 1.61
C PHE A 5 0.36 -29.12 1.00
N ILE A 6 -0.95 -29.30 1.25
CA ILE A 6 -1.98 -28.37 0.77
C ILE A 6 -1.83 -27.01 1.44
N LEU A 7 -1.51 -26.97 2.74
CA LEU A 7 -1.27 -25.73 3.46
C LEU A 7 -0.05 -24.97 2.91
N LEU A 8 1.02 -25.68 2.59
CA LEU A 8 2.23 -25.10 2.00
C LEU A 8 1.93 -24.53 0.60
N LEU A 9 1.16 -25.24 -0.20
CA LEU A 9 0.73 -24.76 -1.51
C LEU A 9 -0.14 -23.52 -1.40
N SER A 10 -1.06 -23.47 -0.44
CA SER A 10 -1.92 -22.32 -0.20
C SER A 10 -1.12 -21.08 0.21
N ILE A 11 -0.12 -21.23 1.05
CA ILE A 11 0.78 -20.16 1.48
C ILE A 11 1.61 -19.65 0.29
N SER A 12 2.17 -20.57 -0.51
CA SER A 12 2.92 -20.24 -1.72
C SER A 12 2.05 -19.51 -2.73
N PHE A 13 0.81 -19.96 -2.89
CA PHE A 13 -0.14 -19.36 -3.81
C PHE A 13 -0.53 -17.93 -3.39
N LYS A 14 -0.75 -17.70 -2.09
CA LYS A 14 -1.04 -16.36 -1.57
C LYS A 14 0.13 -15.40 -1.77
N GLY A 15 1.36 -15.88 -1.61
CA GLY A 15 2.56 -15.09 -1.87
C GLY A 15 2.76 -14.76 -3.34
N TYR A 16 2.29 -15.61 -4.22
CA TYR A 16 2.49 -15.48 -5.66
C TYR A 16 1.64 -14.38 -6.29
N GLY A 17 0.44 -14.09 -5.72
CA GLY A 17 -0.48 -13.10 -6.26
C GLY A 17 -0.24 -11.68 -5.79
N GLN A 18 0.69 -11.46 -4.87
CA GLN A 18 0.91 -10.13 -4.30
C GLN A 18 1.77 -9.26 -5.18
N THR A 19 1.26 -8.06 -5.48
CA THR A 19 1.98 -7.02 -6.21
C THR A 19 2.95 -6.27 -5.32
N PHE A 20 2.59 -6.12 -4.04
CA PHE A 20 3.36 -5.38 -3.06
C PHE A 20 3.90 -6.27 -1.96
N GLU A 21 5.04 -5.88 -1.43
CA GLU A 21 5.66 -6.46 -0.26
C GLU A 21 5.53 -5.50 0.90
N PHE A 22 4.97 -5.97 2.02
CA PHE A 22 4.73 -5.15 3.20
C PHE A 22 5.60 -5.60 4.35
N LYS A 23 6.07 -4.62 5.14
CA LYS A 23 6.81 -4.87 6.37
C LYS A 23 6.18 -4.08 7.50
N ALA A 24 5.76 -4.77 8.55
CA ALA A 24 5.19 -4.14 9.73
C ALA A 24 6.28 -3.86 10.76
N ASN A 25 6.33 -2.62 11.24
CA ASN A 25 7.21 -2.19 12.33
C ASN A 25 6.40 -1.72 13.54
N GLY A 26 5.08 -1.73 13.45
CA GLY A 26 4.16 -1.34 14.49
C GLY A 26 2.75 -1.79 14.15
N ASN A 27 1.80 -1.39 14.99
CA ASN A 27 0.40 -1.79 14.82
C ASN A 27 -0.40 -0.68 14.17
N TYR A 28 -1.19 -1.06 13.16
CA TYR A 28 -2.16 -0.17 12.54
C TYR A 28 -3.54 -0.41 13.15
N ASN A 29 -4.16 0.66 13.67
CA ASN A 29 -5.52 0.61 14.18
C ASN A 29 -6.50 0.73 13.01
N LYS A 30 -7.32 -0.28 12.78
CA LYS A 30 -8.29 -0.32 11.68
C LYS A 30 -9.30 0.82 11.70
N ASN A 31 -9.59 1.37 12.88
CA ASN A 31 -10.50 2.49 13.04
C ASN A 31 -9.78 3.84 12.93
N GLY A 32 -8.48 3.83 12.75
CA GLY A 32 -7.68 5.03 12.60
C GLY A 32 -7.94 5.74 11.28
N ILE A 33 -7.72 7.04 11.29
CA ILE A 33 -7.91 7.90 10.13
C ILE A 33 -6.57 8.03 9.39
N ILE A 34 -6.59 7.84 8.08
CA ILE A 34 -5.39 7.93 7.25
C ILE A 34 -5.57 9.02 6.18
N ARG A 35 -4.49 9.72 5.88
CA ARG A 35 -4.41 10.59 4.71
C ARG A 35 -3.25 10.18 3.84
N VAL A 36 -3.21 10.65 2.61
CA VAL A 36 -2.15 10.33 1.64
C VAL A 36 -1.36 11.59 1.32
N ASP A 37 -0.05 11.45 1.29
CA ASP A 37 0.90 12.48 0.91
C ASP A 37 1.95 11.92 -0.05
N SER A 38 2.63 12.81 -0.79
CA SER A 38 3.73 12.44 -1.67
C SER A 38 5.03 13.10 -1.22
N LEU A 39 6.14 12.42 -1.42
CA LEU A 39 7.47 12.96 -1.08
C LEU A 39 7.96 14.03 -2.05
N ARG A 40 7.36 14.10 -3.23
CA ARG A 40 7.70 15.10 -4.28
C ARG A 40 6.59 16.13 -4.39
N PRO A 41 6.76 17.17 -5.25
CA PRO A 41 5.74 18.21 -5.39
C PRO A 41 4.35 17.60 -5.46
N LEU A 42 3.43 18.20 -4.74
CA LEU A 42 2.08 17.70 -4.54
C LEU A 42 1.41 17.34 -5.86
N ASN A 43 1.03 16.08 -5.99
CA ASN A 43 0.19 15.62 -7.08
C ASN A 43 -1.18 15.29 -6.50
N TYR A 44 -2.07 16.27 -6.50
CA TYR A 44 -3.40 16.13 -5.90
C TYR A 44 -4.26 15.06 -6.55
N GLU A 45 -4.16 14.93 -7.87
CA GLU A 45 -4.92 13.91 -8.61
C GLU A 45 -4.49 12.50 -8.19
N GLU A 46 -3.19 12.30 -8.08
CA GLU A 46 -2.61 11.02 -7.70
C GLU A 46 -2.94 10.69 -6.24
N ASN A 47 -2.78 11.66 -5.33
CA ASN A 47 -3.13 11.51 -3.92
C ASN A 47 -4.61 11.18 -3.78
N TYR A 48 -5.48 11.88 -4.50
CA TYR A 48 -6.92 11.64 -4.49
C TYR A 48 -7.27 10.24 -4.98
N ALA A 49 -6.61 9.78 -6.04
CA ALA A 49 -6.84 8.44 -6.59
C ALA A 49 -6.46 7.35 -5.58
N ILE A 50 -5.35 7.53 -4.87
CA ILE A 50 -4.93 6.59 -3.82
C ILE A 50 -5.91 6.62 -2.65
N GLU A 51 -6.32 7.81 -2.22
CA GLU A 51 -7.29 7.97 -1.13
C GLU A 51 -8.63 7.31 -1.46
N SER A 52 -9.11 7.50 -2.68
CA SER A 52 -10.34 6.86 -3.15
C SER A 52 -10.24 5.33 -3.14
N SER A 53 -9.09 4.80 -3.54
CA SER A 53 -8.83 3.36 -3.51
C SER A 53 -8.82 2.82 -2.07
N LEU A 54 -8.23 3.58 -1.14
CA LEU A 54 -8.22 3.22 0.28
C LEU A 54 -9.63 3.23 0.87
N GLU A 55 -10.42 4.24 0.57
CA GLU A 55 -11.83 4.31 1.01
C GLU A 55 -12.63 3.10 0.50
N PHE A 56 -12.45 2.77 -0.76
CA PHE A 56 -13.13 1.63 -1.36
C PHE A 56 -12.74 0.31 -0.69
N ALA A 57 -11.50 0.22 -0.22
CA ALA A 57 -11.01 -0.96 0.51
C ALA A 57 -11.42 -0.98 1.99
N GLY A 58 -12.10 0.05 2.49
CA GLY A 58 -12.63 0.11 3.85
C GLY A 58 -11.85 0.97 4.83
N PHE A 59 -10.85 1.72 4.36
CA PHE A 59 -10.10 2.63 5.22
C PHE A 59 -10.88 3.92 5.49
N ASN A 60 -10.70 4.48 6.68
CA ASN A 60 -11.24 5.80 7.02
C ASN A 60 -10.24 6.86 6.56
N VAL A 61 -10.59 7.59 5.51
CA VAL A 61 -9.72 8.61 4.92
C VAL A 61 -10.23 10.00 5.26
N SER A 62 -9.36 10.85 5.82
CA SER A 62 -9.69 12.25 6.08
C SER A 62 -8.41 13.05 6.27
N HIS A 63 -8.46 14.33 5.89
CA HIS A 63 -7.36 15.27 6.12
C HIS A 63 -7.44 15.95 7.50
N LYS A 64 -8.55 15.75 8.22
CA LYS A 64 -8.74 16.32 9.56
C LYS A 64 -8.21 15.36 10.61
N ASN A 65 -7.18 15.80 11.34
CA ASN A 65 -6.60 15.05 12.46
C ASN A 65 -6.32 13.58 12.13
N PRO A 66 -5.56 13.29 11.05
CA PRO A 66 -5.28 11.91 10.71
C PRO A 66 -4.40 11.25 11.77
N ASP A 67 -4.67 9.99 12.04
CA ASP A 67 -3.84 9.16 12.91
C ASP A 67 -2.60 8.65 12.19
N TYR A 68 -2.73 8.50 10.87
CA TYR A 68 -1.68 7.96 10.01
C TYR A 68 -1.55 8.78 8.74
N VAL A 69 -0.34 8.80 8.20
CA VAL A 69 -0.07 9.39 6.90
C VAL A 69 0.63 8.34 6.04
N LEU A 70 0.03 8.04 4.88
CA LEU A 70 0.68 7.22 3.87
C LEU A 70 1.49 8.15 2.97
N ILE A 71 2.80 7.95 2.96
CA ILE A 71 3.72 8.72 2.14
C ILE A 71 4.27 7.79 1.08
N TYR A 72 4.17 8.18 -0.17
CA TYR A 72 4.60 7.35 -1.29
C TYR A 72 5.53 8.12 -2.22
N THR A 73 6.23 7.37 -3.03
CA THR A 73 7.03 7.90 -4.12
C THR A 73 6.97 6.97 -5.32
N PHE A 74 6.91 7.57 -6.51
CA PHE A 74 7.15 6.87 -7.76
C PHE A 74 8.58 7.17 -8.20
N GLN A 75 9.40 6.16 -8.24
CA GLN A 75 10.77 6.30 -8.76
C GLN A 75 10.78 5.86 -10.22
N GLU A 76 11.21 6.77 -11.09
CA GLU A 76 11.32 6.50 -12.51
C GLU A 76 12.79 6.42 -12.90
N TYR A 77 13.22 5.26 -13.39
CA TYR A 77 14.54 5.06 -13.94
C TYR A 77 14.38 4.64 -15.41
N ALA A 78 14.50 5.59 -16.33
CA ALA A 78 14.31 5.34 -17.77
C ALA A 78 12.94 4.69 -18.05
N VAL A 79 12.89 3.37 -18.14
CA VAL A 79 11.65 2.61 -18.40
C VAL A 79 11.06 1.96 -17.15
N ILE A 80 11.78 2.01 -16.03
CA ILE A 80 11.38 1.31 -14.81
C ILE A 80 10.75 2.29 -13.83
N LYS A 81 9.54 1.95 -13.36
CA LYS A 81 8.81 2.74 -12.37
C LYS A 81 8.56 1.89 -11.14
N TYR A 82 8.92 2.41 -9.99
CA TYR A 82 8.68 1.77 -8.70
C TYR A 82 7.71 2.59 -7.87
N PHE A 83 6.73 1.92 -7.32
CA PHE A 83 5.80 2.52 -6.37
C PHE A 83 6.12 1.98 -4.98
N ASN A 84 6.70 2.84 -4.15
CA ASN A 84 7.10 2.50 -2.78
C ASN A 84 6.53 3.52 -1.82
N GLY A 85 6.40 3.14 -0.56
CA GLY A 85 5.96 4.08 0.44
C GLY A 85 5.99 3.54 1.84
N MET A 86 5.45 4.34 2.74
CA MET A 86 5.38 4.01 4.15
C MET A 86 4.15 4.65 4.79
N ILE A 87 3.71 4.07 5.89
CA ILE A 87 2.67 4.64 6.73
C ILE A 87 3.32 5.02 8.05
N ILE A 88 3.20 6.29 8.41
CA ILE A 88 3.72 6.82 9.68
C ILE A 88 2.58 7.14 10.62
N ASP A 89 2.83 7.05 11.91
CA ASP A 89 1.88 7.42 12.95
C ASP A 89 2.03 8.90 13.36
N LYS A 90 1.27 9.34 14.37
CA LYS A 90 1.32 10.72 14.87
C LYS A 90 2.67 11.11 15.45
N ASN A 91 3.46 10.16 15.90
CA ASN A 91 4.79 10.40 16.45
C ASN A 91 5.87 10.46 15.35
N GLY A 92 5.49 10.21 14.10
CA GLY A 92 6.43 10.15 12.99
C GLY A 92 7.13 8.81 12.83
N ASP A 93 6.70 7.79 13.57
CA ASP A 93 7.29 6.46 13.47
C ASP A 93 6.71 5.71 12.28
N VAL A 94 7.57 5.04 11.52
CA VAL A 94 7.15 4.18 10.42
C VAL A 94 6.58 2.89 10.98
N ILE A 95 5.28 2.69 10.80
CA ILE A 95 4.59 1.48 11.28
C ILE A 95 4.46 0.41 10.21
N ILE A 96 4.34 0.80 8.95
CA ILE A 96 4.28 -0.11 7.81
C ILE A 96 5.09 0.51 6.67
N SER A 97 5.89 -0.31 6.00
CA SER A 97 6.52 0.09 4.75
C SER A 97 6.07 -0.87 3.64
N PHE A 98 6.03 -0.38 2.42
CA PHE A 98 5.67 -1.19 1.27
C PHE A 98 6.54 -0.88 0.08
N ARG A 99 6.76 -1.89 -0.74
CA ARG A 99 7.43 -1.74 -2.03
C ARG A 99 6.78 -2.65 -3.06
N GLN A 100 6.81 -2.22 -4.29
CA GLN A 100 6.31 -2.99 -5.40
C GLN A 100 7.29 -4.11 -5.75
N ARG A 101 6.76 -5.31 -5.98
CA ARG A 101 7.60 -6.48 -6.33
C ARG A 101 8.06 -6.47 -7.78
N LYS A 102 7.22 -5.98 -8.69
CA LYS A 102 7.53 -5.92 -10.12
C LYS A 102 7.89 -4.50 -10.52
N SER A 103 8.96 -4.36 -11.27
CA SER A 103 9.58 -3.08 -11.61
C SER A 103 8.93 -2.31 -12.76
N GLU A 104 7.87 -2.81 -13.37
CA GLU A 104 7.22 -2.10 -14.47
C GLU A 104 5.79 -1.72 -14.14
N ILE A 105 5.51 -0.40 -14.19
CA ILE A 105 4.14 0.11 -14.17
C ILE A 105 3.92 0.84 -15.48
N LYS A 106 3.04 0.34 -16.32
CA LYS A 106 2.60 1.06 -17.50
C LYS A 106 1.70 2.22 -17.08
N LYS A 107 1.80 3.34 -17.78
CA LYS A 107 1.03 4.54 -17.47
C LYS A 107 -0.48 4.28 -17.35
N LYS A 108 -0.99 3.35 -18.15
CA LYS A 108 -2.41 2.94 -18.14
C LYS A 108 -2.80 2.07 -16.94
N GLU A 109 -1.82 1.56 -16.19
CA GLU A 109 -2.06 0.66 -15.06
C GLU A 109 -1.91 1.33 -13.69
N LYS A 110 -1.69 2.64 -13.66
CA LYS A 110 -1.47 3.40 -12.44
C LYS A 110 -2.63 3.29 -11.46
N GLU A 111 -3.86 3.52 -11.94
CA GLU A 111 -5.07 3.40 -11.11
C GLU A 111 -5.30 1.97 -10.63
N LYS A 112 -5.03 1.01 -11.48
CA LYS A 112 -5.11 -0.42 -11.14
C LYS A 112 -4.11 -0.76 -10.04
N MET A 113 -2.93 -0.15 -10.07
CA MET A 113 -1.91 -0.33 -9.06
C MET A 113 -2.34 0.24 -7.70
N PHE A 114 -3.00 1.39 -7.69
CA PHE A 114 -3.53 2.00 -6.48
C PHE A 114 -4.60 1.12 -5.83
N LYS A 115 -5.48 0.55 -6.64
CA LYS A 115 -6.51 -0.39 -6.15
C LYS A 115 -5.87 -1.64 -5.54
N LYS A 116 -4.85 -2.18 -6.18
CA LYS A 116 -4.13 -3.34 -5.67
C LYS A 116 -3.41 -3.03 -4.36
N LEU A 117 -2.78 -1.86 -4.26
CA LEU A 117 -2.15 -1.43 -3.02
C LEU A 117 -3.17 -1.40 -1.88
N ALA A 118 -4.33 -0.79 -2.10
CA ALA A 118 -5.36 -0.66 -1.08
C ALA A 118 -5.91 -2.03 -0.65
N GLU A 119 -6.19 -2.91 -1.59
CA GLU A 119 -6.69 -4.26 -1.31
C GLU A 119 -5.66 -5.10 -0.55
N GLU A 120 -4.42 -5.10 -1.02
CA GLU A 120 -3.35 -5.89 -0.41
C GLU A 120 -2.98 -5.34 0.98
N LEU A 121 -2.98 -4.02 1.15
CA LEU A 121 -2.76 -3.39 2.44
C LEU A 121 -3.88 -3.74 3.43
N ALA A 122 -5.14 -3.69 3.00
CA ALA A 122 -6.27 -4.08 3.84
C ALA A 122 -6.15 -5.54 4.30
N ASN A 123 -5.73 -6.43 3.42
CA ASN A 123 -5.49 -7.82 3.76
C ASN A 123 -4.31 -8.01 4.71
N PHE A 124 -3.27 -7.22 4.54
CA PHE A 124 -2.08 -7.28 5.39
C PHE A 124 -2.38 -6.86 6.83
N ILE A 125 -3.23 -5.84 7.01
CA ILE A 125 -3.58 -5.28 8.32
C ILE A 125 -4.53 -6.18 9.11
N LYS A 126 -5.27 -7.03 8.45
CA LYS A 126 -6.22 -7.94 9.12
C LYS A 126 -5.58 -8.81 10.18
#